data_3aa835fca91a3dfd1b9e9a69a2294bed
#
_entry.id   3aa835fca91a3dfd1b9e9a69a2294bed
#
_cell.length_a   1.000
_cell.length_b   1.000
_cell.length_c   1.000
_cell.angle_alpha   90.00
_cell.angle_beta   90.00
_cell.angle_gamma   90.00
#
_symmetry.space_group_name_H-M   'P 1'
#
loop_
_entity.id
_entity.type
_entity.pdbx_description
1 polymer ?
#
loop_
_entity_poly.entity_id
_entity_poly.type
_entity_poly.pdbx_seq_one_letter_code
_entity_poly.pdbx_strand_id
1 'polypeptide(L)'
;MALTLDLVIKAVMFKKLPNEGDSMDGINGFFNFVHVENGGAGYGVLSGKRFLLISISIIVLSAYIVYYVLDAKKNKNKTSFLLSTSLGLITGGCLGNLVDRIFIGKVRDFIHLQFMTFPVFNIADICLTIGVILAIIYFIFIYPRIEKKRAQEIKDNSSSPAVTISLPDEEKEDK
;
A
#
# COMPACT_ATOMS: atom_id res chain seq x y z
N MET A 1 6.41 6.09 -8.42
CA MET A 1 6.10 5.39 -9.70
C MET A 1 4.61 5.11 -9.86
N ALA A 2 3.94 4.37 -8.97
CA ALA A 2 2.50 4.04 -9.13
C ALA A 2 1.60 5.27 -9.33
N LEU A 3 1.72 6.30 -8.48
CA LEU A 3 1.00 7.56 -8.62
C LEU A 3 1.22 8.23 -10.00
N THR A 4 2.49 8.37 -10.39
CA THR A 4 2.84 9.02 -11.67
C THR A 4 2.27 8.27 -12.86
N LEU A 5 2.37 6.93 -12.82
CA LEU A 5 1.82 6.06 -13.87
C LEU A 5 0.31 6.24 -14.00
N ASP A 6 -0.42 6.21 -12.87
CA ASP A 6 -1.87 6.40 -12.86
C ASP A 6 -2.28 7.76 -13.44
N LEU A 7 -1.68 8.84 -12.94
CA LEU A 7 -2.02 10.20 -13.39
C LEU A 7 -1.71 10.42 -14.88
N VAL A 8 -0.58 9.90 -15.38
CA VAL A 8 -0.21 10.00 -16.79
C VAL A 8 -1.17 9.21 -17.67
N ILE A 9 -1.48 7.97 -17.30
CA ILE A 9 -2.40 7.13 -18.08
C ILE A 9 -3.81 7.74 -18.07
N LYS A 10 -4.33 8.19 -16.93
CA LYS A 10 -5.59 8.92 -16.85
C LYS A 10 -5.61 10.15 -17.77
N ALA A 11 -4.56 10.95 -17.77
CA ALA A 11 -4.46 12.12 -18.64
C ALA A 11 -4.47 11.75 -20.13
N VAL A 12 -3.76 10.70 -20.53
CA VAL A 12 -3.73 10.21 -21.92
C VAL A 12 -5.08 9.65 -22.34
N MET A 13 -5.70 8.80 -21.48
CA MET A 13 -6.97 8.16 -21.80
C MET A 13 -8.10 9.19 -21.93
N PHE A 14 -8.20 10.13 -21.00
CA PHE A 14 -9.24 11.17 -21.02
C PHE A 14 -9.01 12.23 -22.11
N LYS A 15 -7.80 12.35 -22.65
CA LYS A 15 -7.55 13.12 -23.88
C LYS A 15 -8.03 12.39 -25.14
N LYS A 16 -7.91 11.05 -25.18
CA LYS A 16 -8.35 10.22 -26.31
C LYS A 16 -9.87 9.97 -26.30
N LEU A 17 -10.47 9.94 -25.14
CA LEU A 17 -11.89 9.71 -24.90
C LEU A 17 -12.46 10.97 -24.20
N PRO A 18 -12.75 12.06 -24.92
CA PRO A 18 -13.06 13.35 -24.31
C PRO A 18 -14.44 13.42 -23.65
N ASN A 19 -15.40 12.60 -24.06
CA ASN A 19 -16.76 12.64 -23.54
C ASN A 19 -17.08 11.41 -22.68
N GLU A 20 -17.88 11.61 -21.64
CA GLU A 20 -18.36 10.50 -20.80
C GLU A 20 -19.15 9.50 -21.67
N GLY A 21 -18.80 8.21 -21.59
CA GLY A 21 -19.35 7.14 -22.43
C GLY A 21 -18.58 6.86 -23.72
N ASP A 22 -17.63 7.73 -24.11
CA ASP A 22 -16.73 7.41 -25.23
C ASP A 22 -16.00 6.09 -24.95
N SER A 23 -15.78 5.30 -26.00
CA SER A 23 -15.10 4.00 -25.89
C SER A 23 -14.09 3.79 -26.99
N MET A 24 -13.06 2.98 -26.69
CA MET A 24 -12.03 2.56 -27.63
C MET A 24 -11.72 1.08 -27.38
N ASP A 25 -11.57 0.33 -28.45
CA ASP A 25 -11.26 -1.09 -28.37
C ASP A 25 -9.89 -1.33 -27.69
N GLY A 26 -9.88 -2.30 -26.81
CA GLY A 26 -8.68 -2.89 -26.23
C GLY A 26 -8.42 -4.28 -26.83
N ILE A 27 -8.59 -5.33 -26.04
CA ILE A 27 -8.57 -6.73 -26.52
C ILE A 27 -10.02 -7.22 -26.62
N ASN A 28 -10.48 -7.46 -27.85
CA ASN A 28 -11.85 -7.87 -28.13
C ASN A 28 -12.29 -9.09 -27.30
N GLY A 29 -13.45 -9.00 -26.67
CA GLY A 29 -13.98 -10.01 -25.78
C GLY A 29 -13.35 -10.07 -24.40
N PHE A 30 -12.28 -9.31 -24.13
CA PHE A 30 -11.60 -9.29 -22.84
C PHE A 30 -11.76 -7.94 -22.13
N PHE A 31 -11.28 -6.85 -22.73
CA PHE A 31 -11.48 -5.50 -22.19
C PHE A 31 -11.52 -4.44 -23.29
N ASN A 32 -12.19 -3.34 -22.99
CA ASN A 32 -12.12 -2.09 -23.74
C ASN A 32 -11.82 -0.92 -22.81
N PHE A 33 -11.53 0.23 -23.40
CA PHE A 33 -11.38 1.48 -22.66
C PHE A 33 -12.65 2.30 -22.81
N VAL A 34 -13.13 2.86 -21.70
CA VAL A 34 -14.36 3.66 -21.65
C VAL A 34 -14.12 4.88 -20.76
N HIS A 35 -14.60 6.06 -21.13
CA HIS A 35 -14.56 7.21 -20.25
C HIS A 35 -15.69 7.13 -19.21
N VAL A 36 -15.35 6.95 -17.96
CA VAL A 36 -16.30 6.97 -16.83
C VAL A 36 -15.79 7.88 -15.72
N GLU A 37 -16.63 8.80 -15.26
CA GLU A 37 -16.38 9.65 -14.11
C GLU A 37 -17.09 9.09 -12.87
N ASN A 38 -16.34 8.45 -11.97
CA ASN A 38 -16.87 7.77 -10.81
C ASN A 38 -16.95 8.70 -9.57
N GLY A 39 -18.16 9.06 -9.19
CA GLY A 39 -18.42 9.88 -8.00
C GLY A 39 -18.47 9.12 -6.67
N GLY A 40 -18.30 7.79 -6.70
CA GLY A 40 -18.36 6.90 -5.53
C GLY A 40 -17.09 6.08 -5.30
N ALA A 41 -17.30 4.95 -4.64
CA ALA A 41 -16.37 3.82 -4.58
C ALA A 41 -16.82 2.74 -5.59
N GLY A 42 -16.19 1.56 -5.56
CA GLY A 42 -16.59 0.44 -6.42
C GLY A 42 -18.11 0.19 -6.36
N TYR A 43 -18.71 -0.15 -7.49
CA TYR A 43 -20.17 -0.31 -7.66
C TYR A 43 -21.01 0.94 -7.30
N GLY A 44 -20.42 2.14 -7.34
CA GLY A 44 -21.12 3.38 -7.00
C GLY A 44 -21.44 3.57 -5.51
N VAL A 45 -20.90 2.74 -4.63
CA VAL A 45 -21.08 2.86 -3.18
C VAL A 45 -20.58 4.22 -2.71
N LEU A 46 -21.35 4.88 -1.84
CA LEU A 46 -21.10 6.24 -1.33
C LEU A 46 -21.03 7.30 -2.44
N SER A 47 -21.73 7.11 -3.57
CA SER A 47 -21.83 8.13 -4.61
C SER A 47 -22.33 9.45 -4.02
N GLY A 48 -21.74 10.59 -4.44
CA GLY A 48 -22.02 11.91 -3.87
C GLY A 48 -21.40 12.19 -2.49
N LYS A 49 -20.76 11.21 -1.84
CA LYS A 49 -20.11 11.38 -0.53
C LYS A 49 -18.60 11.66 -0.66
N ARG A 50 -18.21 12.53 -1.58
CA ARG A 50 -16.81 12.86 -1.90
C ARG A 50 -15.94 13.10 -0.66
N PHE A 51 -16.36 13.97 0.25
CA PHE A 51 -15.58 14.30 1.44
C PHE A 51 -15.40 13.11 2.38
N LEU A 52 -16.40 12.24 2.49
CA LEU A 52 -16.30 11.01 3.28
C LEU A 52 -15.27 10.06 2.66
N LEU A 53 -15.28 9.89 1.34
CA LEU A 53 -14.30 9.06 0.63
C LEU A 53 -12.86 9.61 0.78
N ILE A 54 -12.69 10.93 0.70
CA ILE A 54 -11.41 11.60 0.95
C ILE A 54 -10.94 11.32 2.39
N SER A 55 -11.80 11.51 3.38
CA SER A 55 -11.48 11.30 4.80
C SER A 55 -11.09 9.85 5.08
N ILE A 56 -11.84 8.88 4.56
CA ILE A 56 -11.52 7.45 4.70
C ILE A 56 -10.15 7.14 4.08
N SER A 57 -9.89 7.65 2.88
CA SER A 57 -8.59 7.45 2.21
C SER A 57 -7.42 7.99 3.03
N ILE A 58 -7.55 9.19 3.59
CA ILE A 58 -6.53 9.80 4.45
C ILE A 58 -6.32 9.00 5.74
N ILE A 59 -7.39 8.59 6.41
CA ILE A 59 -7.31 7.83 7.67
C ILE A 59 -6.61 6.48 7.44
N VAL A 60 -7.04 5.72 6.44
CA VAL A 60 -6.47 4.39 6.14
C VAL A 60 -5.01 4.52 5.74
N LEU A 61 -4.68 5.48 4.88
CA LEU A 61 -3.30 5.72 4.45
C LEU A 61 -2.41 6.13 5.63
N SER A 62 -2.88 7.05 6.47
CA SER A 62 -2.14 7.49 7.66
C SER A 62 -1.90 6.35 8.64
N ALA A 63 -2.92 5.54 8.93
CA ALA A 63 -2.80 4.38 9.81
C ALA A 63 -1.76 3.38 9.28
N TYR A 64 -1.76 3.11 7.97
CA TYR A 64 -0.83 2.18 7.36
C TYR A 64 0.62 2.73 7.35
N ILE A 65 0.81 4.03 7.09
CA ILE A 65 2.12 4.69 7.17
C ILE A 65 2.66 4.65 8.60
N VAL A 66 1.83 4.97 9.59
CA VAL A 66 2.21 4.89 11.01
C VAL A 66 2.65 3.46 11.38
N TYR A 67 1.86 2.46 10.99
CA TYR A 67 2.23 1.06 11.20
C TYR A 67 3.61 0.74 10.59
N TYR A 68 3.83 1.14 9.33
CA TYR A 68 5.10 0.90 8.63
C TYR A 68 6.29 1.53 9.35
N VAL A 69 6.16 2.79 9.81
CA VAL A 69 7.21 3.50 10.54
C VAL A 69 7.52 2.81 11.88
N LEU A 70 6.49 2.38 12.60
CA LEU A 70 6.65 1.66 13.86
C LEU A 70 7.32 0.30 13.64
N ASP A 71 6.93 -0.44 12.61
CA ASP A 71 7.55 -1.71 12.24
C ASP A 71 9.03 -1.52 11.86
N ALA A 72 9.35 -0.50 11.06
CA ALA A 72 10.72 -0.18 10.68
C ALA A 72 11.60 0.14 11.90
N LYS A 73 11.10 0.92 12.85
CA LYS A 73 11.80 1.23 14.11
C LYS A 73 11.99 -0.03 14.96
N LYS A 74 10.97 -0.85 15.14
CA LYS A 74 11.01 -2.11 15.89
C LYS A 74 12.00 -3.11 15.28
N ASN A 75 12.14 -3.10 13.95
CA ASN A 75 13.04 -3.97 13.18
C ASN A 75 14.44 -3.38 12.94
N LYS A 76 14.82 -2.31 13.65
CA LYS A 76 16.10 -1.59 13.41
C LYS A 76 16.31 -1.24 11.93
N ASN A 77 15.27 -0.72 11.29
CA ASN A 77 15.20 -0.37 9.85
C ASN A 77 15.36 -1.56 8.87
N LYS A 78 15.23 -2.81 9.34
CA LYS A 78 15.18 -3.99 8.47
C LYS A 78 13.74 -4.35 8.15
N THR A 79 13.07 -3.51 7.38
CA THR A 79 11.70 -3.76 6.93
C THR A 79 11.69 -4.78 5.79
N SER A 80 10.67 -5.65 5.77
CA SER A 80 10.50 -6.60 4.68
C SER A 80 10.28 -5.90 3.34
N PHE A 81 10.96 -6.35 2.29
CA PHE A 81 10.76 -5.87 0.91
C PHE A 81 9.28 -5.95 0.50
N LEU A 82 8.59 -7.04 0.90
CA LEU A 82 7.17 -7.22 0.59
C LEU A 82 6.30 -6.14 1.25
N LEU A 83 6.55 -5.79 2.51
CA LEU A 83 5.83 -4.72 3.21
C LEU A 83 6.11 -3.35 2.58
N SER A 84 7.35 -3.08 2.21
CA SER A 84 7.73 -1.82 1.54
C SER A 84 7.07 -1.67 0.17
N THR A 85 7.04 -2.76 -0.62
CA THR A 85 6.38 -2.78 -1.94
C THR A 85 4.87 -2.60 -1.79
N SER A 86 4.25 -3.30 -0.84
CA SER A 86 2.83 -3.14 -0.52
C SER A 86 2.50 -1.69 -0.16
N LEU A 87 3.29 -1.06 0.73
CA LEU A 87 3.09 0.34 1.10
C LEU A 87 3.20 1.26 -0.11
N GLY A 88 4.21 1.07 -0.95
CA GLY A 88 4.40 1.87 -2.16
C GLY A 88 3.21 1.80 -3.13
N LEU A 89 2.64 0.60 -3.33
CA LEU A 89 1.49 0.38 -4.18
C LEU A 89 0.20 0.97 -3.57
N ILE A 90 -0.07 0.71 -2.29
CA ILE A 90 -1.24 1.26 -1.60
C ILE A 90 -1.19 2.80 -1.58
N THR A 91 -0.03 3.36 -1.22
CA THR A 91 0.15 4.82 -1.19
C THR A 91 -0.04 5.43 -2.57
N GLY A 92 0.58 4.86 -3.60
CA GLY A 92 0.49 5.36 -4.97
C GLY A 92 -0.94 5.29 -5.52
N GLY A 93 -1.63 4.18 -5.33
CA GLY A 93 -3.01 4.01 -5.78
C GLY A 93 -3.99 4.88 -4.98
N CYS A 94 -3.83 4.94 -3.66
CA CYS A 94 -4.67 5.80 -2.83
C CYS A 94 -4.53 7.28 -3.21
N LEU A 95 -3.29 7.75 -3.40
CA LEU A 95 -3.03 9.14 -3.82
C LEU A 95 -3.55 9.42 -5.23
N GLY A 96 -3.48 8.48 -6.18
CA GLY A 96 -4.02 8.64 -7.52
C GLY A 96 -5.51 8.96 -7.52
N ASN A 97 -6.29 8.16 -6.80
CA ASN A 97 -7.73 8.39 -6.65
C ASN A 97 -8.08 9.58 -5.75
N LEU A 98 -7.21 9.92 -4.80
CA LEU A 98 -7.37 11.08 -3.92
C LEU A 98 -7.15 12.39 -4.69
N VAL A 99 -6.12 12.47 -5.54
CA VAL A 99 -5.86 13.62 -6.42
C VAL A 99 -7.07 13.91 -7.30
N ASP A 100 -7.63 12.89 -7.96
CA ASP A 100 -8.84 13.06 -8.78
C ASP A 100 -10.01 13.59 -7.95
N ARG A 101 -10.26 13.03 -6.77
CA ARG A 101 -11.34 13.52 -5.89
C ARG A 101 -11.13 14.95 -5.41
N ILE A 102 -9.89 15.37 -5.16
CA ILE A 102 -9.61 16.73 -4.68
C ILE A 102 -9.72 17.76 -5.80
N PHE A 103 -9.21 17.47 -6.99
CA PHE A 103 -9.11 18.45 -8.07
C PHE A 103 -10.28 18.38 -9.06
N ILE A 104 -10.78 17.17 -9.36
CA ILE A 104 -11.84 16.95 -10.34
C ILE A 104 -13.20 16.73 -9.66
N GLY A 105 -13.21 16.15 -8.47
CA GLY A 105 -14.43 15.84 -7.72
C GLY A 105 -14.93 14.40 -7.89
N LYS A 106 -14.50 13.74 -8.95
CA LYS A 106 -14.81 12.37 -9.33
C LYS A 106 -13.50 11.63 -9.66
N VAL A 107 -13.51 10.31 -9.69
CA VAL A 107 -12.36 9.49 -10.10
C VAL A 107 -12.51 9.16 -11.59
N ARG A 108 -11.41 9.28 -12.32
CA ARG A 108 -11.33 8.92 -13.75
C ARG A 108 -11.07 7.43 -13.89
N ASP A 109 -12.11 6.69 -14.28
CA ASP A 109 -12.06 5.24 -14.53
C ASP A 109 -12.15 4.98 -16.03
N PHE A 110 -11.38 3.99 -16.52
CA PHE A 110 -11.29 3.79 -17.98
C PHE A 110 -11.07 2.33 -18.42
N ILE A 111 -10.88 1.37 -17.53
CA ILE A 111 -10.71 -0.05 -17.88
C ILE A 111 -12.04 -0.77 -17.62
N HIS A 112 -12.64 -1.32 -18.67
CA HIS A 112 -13.89 -2.07 -18.60
C HIS A 112 -13.69 -3.51 -19.08
N LEU A 113 -14.00 -4.48 -18.21
CA LEU A 113 -13.94 -5.90 -18.55
C LEU A 113 -15.20 -6.31 -19.32
N GLN A 114 -15.04 -6.93 -20.49
CA GLN A 114 -16.16 -7.30 -21.36
C GLN A 114 -16.75 -8.68 -21.03
N PHE A 115 -15.98 -9.56 -20.39
CA PHE A 115 -16.38 -10.94 -20.12
C PHE A 115 -17.14 -11.13 -18.80
N MET A 116 -17.24 -10.06 -17.98
CA MET A 116 -17.93 -10.10 -16.70
C MET A 116 -18.51 -8.74 -16.32
N THR A 117 -19.57 -8.74 -15.53
CA THR A 117 -20.13 -7.50 -14.96
C THR A 117 -19.25 -7.02 -13.82
N PHE A 118 -18.33 -6.13 -14.11
CA PHE A 118 -17.41 -5.52 -13.16
C PHE A 118 -17.38 -4.00 -13.35
N PRO A 119 -17.30 -3.20 -12.28
CA PRO A 119 -17.19 -1.75 -12.41
C PRO A 119 -15.99 -1.36 -13.26
N VAL A 120 -16.11 -0.27 -14.01
CA VAL A 120 -14.96 0.34 -14.68
C VAL A 120 -13.97 0.82 -13.61
N PHE A 121 -12.69 0.62 -13.83
CA PHE A 121 -11.62 0.91 -12.88
C PHE A 121 -10.40 1.53 -13.57
N ASN A 122 -9.36 1.83 -12.79
CA ASN A 122 -8.16 2.51 -13.27
C ASN A 122 -6.87 1.85 -12.74
N ILE A 123 -5.72 2.42 -13.06
CA ILE A 123 -4.41 1.90 -12.60
C ILE A 123 -4.23 2.03 -11.09
N ALA A 124 -4.76 3.08 -10.47
CA ALA A 124 -4.70 3.23 -9.01
C ALA A 124 -5.41 2.09 -8.29
N ASP A 125 -6.56 1.62 -8.82
CA ASP A 125 -7.31 0.50 -8.24
C ASP A 125 -6.55 -0.82 -8.36
N ILE A 126 -5.85 -1.05 -9.48
CA ILE A 126 -4.94 -2.20 -9.65
C ILE A 126 -3.82 -2.15 -8.62
N CYS A 127 -3.18 -0.99 -8.47
CA CYS A 127 -2.11 -0.81 -7.47
C CYS A 127 -2.62 -1.05 -6.04
N LEU A 128 -3.79 -0.51 -5.68
CA LEU A 128 -4.42 -0.74 -4.38
C LEU A 128 -4.69 -2.22 -4.15
N THR A 129 -5.30 -2.90 -5.11
CA THR A 129 -5.64 -4.33 -5.01
C THR A 129 -4.41 -5.19 -4.81
N ILE A 130 -3.38 -5.02 -5.65
CA ILE A 130 -2.12 -5.76 -5.54
C ILE A 130 -1.44 -5.42 -4.21
N GLY A 131 -1.39 -4.16 -3.83
CA GLY A 131 -0.79 -3.71 -2.58
C GLY A 131 -1.45 -4.34 -1.36
N VAL A 132 -2.79 -4.40 -1.32
CA VAL A 132 -3.55 -5.05 -0.23
C VAL A 132 -3.28 -6.56 -0.19
N ILE A 133 -3.25 -7.24 -1.35
CA ILE A 133 -2.92 -8.67 -1.41
C ILE A 133 -1.51 -8.93 -0.83
N LEU A 134 -0.52 -8.12 -1.20
CA LEU A 134 0.84 -8.25 -0.67
C LEU A 134 0.91 -7.98 0.84
N ALA A 135 0.12 -7.02 1.35
CA ALA A 135 -0.01 -6.77 2.78
C ALA A 135 -0.57 -8.00 3.52
N ILE A 136 -1.65 -8.58 2.99
CA ILE A 136 -2.28 -9.79 3.56
C ILE A 136 -1.27 -10.95 3.60
N ILE A 137 -0.55 -11.19 2.50
CA ILE A 137 0.50 -12.22 2.44
C ILE A 137 1.58 -11.95 3.50
N TYR A 138 2.01 -10.71 3.65
CA TYR A 138 2.98 -10.33 4.68
C TYR A 138 2.47 -10.65 6.09
N PHE A 139 1.26 -10.22 6.44
CA PHE A 139 0.72 -10.41 7.79
C PHE A 139 0.44 -11.88 8.13
N ILE A 140 0.01 -12.67 7.16
CA ILE A 140 -0.31 -14.09 7.40
C ILE A 140 0.96 -14.96 7.46
N PHE A 141 1.92 -14.75 6.54
CA PHE A 141 3.02 -15.69 6.36
C PHE A 141 4.38 -15.20 6.86
N ILE A 142 4.65 -13.90 6.82
CA ILE A 142 5.98 -13.35 7.10
C ILE A 142 6.07 -12.79 8.52
N TYR A 143 5.10 -11.98 8.91
CA TYR A 143 5.09 -11.33 10.23
C TYR A 143 5.20 -12.32 11.39
N PRO A 144 4.44 -13.45 11.46
CA PRO A 144 4.55 -14.41 12.54
C PRO A 144 5.94 -15.07 12.62
N ARG A 145 6.60 -15.28 11.49
CA ARG A 145 7.96 -15.85 11.45
C ARG A 145 9.00 -14.88 12.02
N ILE A 146 8.86 -13.59 11.71
CA ILE A 146 9.72 -12.53 12.26
C ILE A 146 9.54 -12.43 13.77
N GLU A 147 8.32 -12.41 14.27
CA GLU A 147 8.03 -12.34 15.71
C GLU A 147 8.57 -13.57 16.47
N LYS A 148 8.45 -14.76 15.88
CA LYS A 148 8.97 -15.99 16.47
C LYS A 148 10.50 -15.98 16.59
N LYS A 149 11.20 -15.53 15.54
CA LYS A 149 12.68 -15.36 15.57
C LYS A 149 13.11 -14.35 16.63
N ARG A 150 12.43 -13.23 16.77
CA ARG A 150 12.72 -12.24 17.81
C ARG A 150 12.53 -12.77 19.20
N ALA A 151 11.42 -13.46 19.43
CA ALA A 151 11.16 -14.07 20.74
C ALA A 151 12.25 -15.06 21.12
N GLN A 152 12.79 -15.80 20.17
CA GLN A 152 13.91 -16.70 20.36
C GLN A 152 15.21 -15.94 20.69
N GLU A 153 15.57 -14.94 19.89
CA GLU A 153 16.77 -14.11 20.11
C GLU A 153 16.77 -13.44 21.49
N ILE A 154 15.61 -12.97 21.96
CA ILE A 154 15.48 -12.38 23.29
C ILE A 154 15.73 -13.43 24.38
N LYS A 155 15.19 -14.65 24.22
CA LYS A 155 15.42 -15.76 25.17
C LYS A 155 16.88 -16.16 25.22
N ASP A 156 17.52 -16.31 24.06
CA ASP A 156 18.91 -16.73 23.96
C ASP A 156 19.86 -15.69 24.58
N ASN A 157 19.60 -14.40 24.36
CA ASN A 157 20.35 -13.29 24.97
C ASN A 157 20.13 -13.18 26.49
N SER A 158 18.96 -13.54 26.99
CA SER A 158 18.65 -13.50 28.42
C SER A 158 19.21 -14.73 29.19
N SER A 159 19.49 -15.81 28.47
CA SER A 159 20.07 -17.06 29.03
C SER A 159 21.59 -17.10 28.91
N SER A 160 22.24 -16.17 28.24
CA SER A 160 23.70 -16.08 28.20
C SER A 160 24.23 -15.59 29.56
N PRO A 161 25.11 -16.35 30.28
CA PRO A 161 25.63 -15.91 31.55
C PRO A 161 26.43 -14.62 31.37
N ALA A 162 26.20 -13.66 32.28
CA ALA A 162 27.02 -12.45 32.35
C ALA A 162 28.48 -12.83 32.41
N VAL A 163 29.28 -12.33 31.45
CA VAL A 163 30.73 -12.45 31.53
C VAL A 163 31.17 -11.77 32.83
N THR A 164 31.49 -12.57 33.84
CA THR A 164 32.10 -12.07 35.06
C THR A 164 33.45 -11.50 34.68
N ILE A 165 33.56 -10.19 34.60
CA ILE A 165 34.83 -9.50 34.47
C ILE A 165 35.49 -9.71 35.82
N SER A 166 36.40 -10.69 35.90
CA SER A 166 37.34 -10.81 37.03
C SER A 166 38.24 -9.59 36.98
N LEU A 167 38.10 -8.73 37.98
CA LEU A 167 39.07 -7.65 38.21
C LEU A 167 40.44 -8.30 38.47
N PRO A 168 41.54 -7.71 37.96
CA PRO A 168 42.88 -8.18 38.26
C PRO A 168 43.11 -8.07 39.79
N ASP A 169 43.62 -9.11 40.38
CA ASP A 169 44.04 -9.11 41.78
C ASP A 169 45.07 -7.98 42.00
N GLU A 170 44.78 -7.08 42.94
CA GLU A 170 45.76 -6.12 43.44
C GLU A 170 46.98 -6.86 44.03
N GLU A 171 48.12 -6.75 43.37
CA GLU A 171 49.41 -7.14 43.95
C GLU A 171 49.60 -6.39 45.27
N LYS A 172 49.52 -7.12 46.35
CA LYS A 172 50.01 -6.61 47.65
C LYS A 172 51.51 -6.52 47.60
N GLU A 173 52.04 -5.31 47.46
CA GLU A 173 53.43 -5.00 47.82
C GLU A 173 53.60 -5.16 49.32
N ASP A 174 54.28 -6.23 49.72
CA ASP A 174 54.88 -6.35 51.05
C ASP A 174 56.12 -5.51 51.15
N LYS A 175 56.12 -4.62 52.15
CA LYS A 175 57.30 -3.99 52.73
C LYS A 175 57.34 -4.31 54.20
#